data_fd80cbb5a691eceee8b49e49fe1dc60d
#
_entry.id   fd80cbb5a691eceee8b49e49fe1dc60d
#
_cell.length_a   1.000
_cell.length_b   1.000
_cell.length_c   1.000
_cell.angle_alpha   90.00
_cell.angle_beta   90.00
_cell.angle_gamma   90.00
#
_symmetry.space_group_name_H-M   'P 1'
#
loop_
_entity.id
_entity.type
_entity.pdbx_description
1 polymer ?
#
loop_
_entity_poly.entity_id
_entity_poly.type
_entity_poly.pdbx_seq_one_letter_code
_entity_poly.pdbx_strand_id
1 'polypeptide(L)'
;LSFLFLSLIGYAQPIDWNKKLPADPNVLIGKLPNGITYYLRHNEEPKDRASFFIIRNAGALLENDDQDGLAHFLEHMAFNGSKNFPGNSMISTLERHGISFGGNLNAYTTQNETVYNISDVPMADESLTDTCLLILHDWSYYLTLDPKDIDEERGVITEEWRTRNNSATRIYN
;
A
#
# COMPACT_ATOMS: atom_id res chain seq x y z
N LEU A 1 -63.72 10.00 -3.96
CA LEU A 1 -62.42 9.30 -4.18
C LEU A 1 -61.59 9.36 -2.91
N SER A 2 -61.57 8.21 -2.15
CA SER A 2 -60.74 8.09 -0.94
C SER A 2 -59.36 7.55 -1.35
N PHE A 3 -58.31 8.31 -1.11
CA PHE A 3 -56.95 7.85 -1.23
C PHE A 3 -56.52 7.11 0.05
N LEU A 4 -56.30 5.80 -0.06
CA LEU A 4 -55.70 4.98 1.01
C LEU A 4 -54.18 5.17 0.97
N PHE A 5 -53.62 5.87 1.96
CA PHE A 5 -52.18 5.94 2.21
C PHE A 5 -51.75 4.65 2.93
N LEU A 6 -51.13 3.71 2.20
CA LEU A 6 -50.39 2.60 2.82
C LEU A 6 -49.01 3.13 3.28
N SER A 7 -48.87 3.35 4.56
CA SER A 7 -47.56 3.61 5.19
C SER A 7 -46.81 2.26 5.30
N LEU A 8 -45.83 2.03 4.44
CA LEU A 8 -44.85 0.95 4.60
C LEU A 8 -43.94 1.29 5.78
N ILE A 9 -44.25 0.76 6.95
CA ILE A 9 -43.33 0.81 8.11
C ILE A 9 -42.26 -0.24 7.83
N GLY A 10 -41.10 0.22 7.30
CA GLY A 10 -39.91 -0.60 7.19
C GLY A 10 -39.34 -0.84 8.59
N TYR A 11 -39.48 -2.05 9.10
CA TYR A 11 -38.78 -2.45 10.33
C TYR A 11 -37.29 -2.64 9.97
N ALA A 12 -36.43 -1.73 10.43
CA ALA A 12 -34.99 -1.94 10.39
C ALA A 12 -34.67 -3.18 11.26
N GLN A 13 -34.08 -4.18 10.67
CA GLN A 13 -33.60 -5.36 11.41
C GLN A 13 -32.50 -4.91 12.38
N PRO A 14 -32.51 -5.35 13.64
CA PRO A 14 -31.43 -5.02 14.57
C PRO A 14 -30.11 -5.57 14.01
N ILE A 15 -29.08 -4.71 14.00
CA ILE A 15 -27.73 -5.10 13.56
C ILE A 15 -27.13 -6.00 14.64
N ASP A 16 -26.82 -7.24 14.28
CA ASP A 16 -25.98 -8.12 15.10
C ASP A 16 -24.52 -7.75 14.93
N TRP A 17 -23.98 -6.98 15.86
CA TRP A 17 -22.60 -6.51 15.86
C TRP A 17 -21.57 -7.63 16.03
N ASN A 18 -21.98 -8.83 16.45
CA ASN A 18 -21.11 -10.01 16.58
C ASN A 18 -21.11 -10.88 15.33
N LYS A 19 -21.96 -10.59 14.38
CA LYS A 19 -22.00 -11.35 13.12
C LYS A 19 -20.78 -11.01 12.28
N LYS A 20 -19.96 -12.02 12.00
CA LYS A 20 -18.84 -11.85 11.06
C LYS A 20 -19.37 -11.42 9.69
N LEU A 21 -18.73 -10.41 9.11
CA LEU A 21 -19.02 -10.04 7.73
C LEU A 21 -18.73 -11.23 6.81
N PRO A 22 -19.56 -11.46 5.79
CA PRO A 22 -19.29 -12.51 4.81
C PRO A 22 -17.99 -12.19 4.08
N ALA A 23 -17.11 -13.18 3.96
CA ALA A 23 -15.93 -13.04 3.12
C ALA A 23 -16.36 -13.01 1.64
N ASP A 24 -15.66 -12.23 0.81
CA ASP A 24 -15.86 -12.25 -0.64
C ASP A 24 -15.46 -13.65 -1.17
N PRO A 25 -16.39 -14.43 -1.76
CA PRO A 25 -16.09 -15.77 -2.25
C PRO A 25 -15.10 -15.78 -3.44
N ASN A 26 -14.87 -14.62 -4.07
CA ASN A 26 -13.95 -14.49 -5.19
C ASN A 26 -12.51 -14.17 -4.73
N VAL A 27 -12.26 -14.05 -3.41
CA VAL A 27 -10.92 -13.83 -2.87
C VAL A 27 -10.35 -15.15 -2.38
N LEU A 28 -9.27 -15.60 -3.02
CA LEU A 28 -8.45 -16.69 -2.51
C LEU A 28 -7.53 -16.13 -1.41
N ILE A 29 -7.66 -16.69 -0.21
CA ILE A 29 -6.83 -16.33 0.94
C ILE A 29 -5.95 -17.52 1.29
N GLY A 30 -4.64 -17.26 1.45
CA GLY A 30 -3.69 -18.28 1.86
C GLY A 30 -2.59 -17.72 2.74
N LYS A 31 -1.72 -18.61 3.23
CA LYS A 31 -0.61 -18.24 4.10
C LYS A 31 0.67 -18.93 3.63
N LEU A 32 1.74 -18.16 3.51
CA LEU A 32 3.06 -18.70 3.19
C LEU A 32 3.72 -19.32 4.43
N PRO A 33 4.71 -20.22 4.27
CA PRO A 33 5.42 -20.85 5.40
C PRO A 33 6.08 -19.86 6.36
N ASN A 34 6.48 -18.69 5.87
CA ASN A 34 7.04 -17.59 6.67
C ASN A 34 6.00 -16.76 7.44
N GLY A 35 4.72 -17.11 7.32
CA GLY A 35 3.64 -16.45 8.04
C GLY A 35 2.93 -15.32 7.29
N ILE A 36 3.42 -14.90 6.12
CA ILE A 36 2.76 -13.88 5.30
C ILE A 36 1.42 -14.41 4.81
N THR A 37 0.35 -13.64 5.01
CA THR A 37 -0.97 -13.92 4.45
C THR A 37 -1.09 -13.23 3.09
N TYR A 38 -1.56 -13.97 2.10
CA TYR A 38 -1.82 -13.41 0.78
C TYR A 38 -3.30 -13.47 0.41
N TYR A 39 -3.70 -12.52 -0.42
CA TYR A 39 -5.05 -12.39 -0.96
C TYR A 39 -4.94 -12.28 -2.48
N LEU A 40 -5.62 -13.16 -3.21
CA LEU A 40 -5.69 -13.11 -4.66
C LEU A 40 -7.14 -12.94 -5.08
N ARG A 41 -7.41 -11.93 -5.89
CA ARG A 41 -8.73 -11.67 -6.44
C ARG A 41 -8.64 -11.50 -7.95
N HIS A 42 -9.45 -12.28 -8.66
CA HIS A 42 -9.61 -12.07 -10.10
C HIS A 42 -10.52 -10.87 -10.35
N ASN A 43 -10.07 -9.95 -11.23
CA ASN A 43 -10.83 -8.81 -11.72
C ASN A 43 -10.80 -8.81 -13.25
N GLU A 44 -11.90 -8.44 -13.87
CA GLU A 44 -12.01 -8.36 -15.33
C GLU A 44 -11.79 -6.94 -15.86
N GLU A 45 -11.78 -5.95 -14.97
CA GLU A 45 -11.59 -4.53 -15.30
C GLU A 45 -10.53 -3.89 -14.39
N PRO A 46 -9.52 -3.21 -14.94
CA PRO A 46 -9.20 -3.14 -16.38
C PRO A 46 -8.67 -4.48 -16.91
N LYS A 47 -9.04 -4.80 -18.15
CA LYS A 47 -8.67 -6.07 -18.79
C LYS A 47 -7.15 -6.21 -18.95
N ASP A 48 -6.64 -7.43 -18.74
CA ASP A 48 -5.21 -7.79 -18.90
C ASP A 48 -4.27 -6.91 -18.06
N ARG A 49 -4.74 -6.48 -16.89
CA ARG A 49 -3.99 -5.68 -15.92
C ARG A 49 -4.04 -6.30 -14.53
N ALA A 50 -2.96 -6.10 -13.77
CA ALA A 50 -2.91 -6.48 -12.37
C ALA A 50 -2.42 -5.34 -11.48
N SER A 51 -2.75 -5.44 -10.19
CA SER A 51 -2.18 -4.59 -9.15
C SER A 51 -1.60 -5.46 -8.04
N PHE A 52 -0.41 -5.09 -7.59
CA PHE A 52 0.35 -5.79 -6.57
C PHE A 52 0.47 -4.89 -5.35
N PHE A 53 0.20 -5.44 -4.18
CA PHE A 53 0.27 -4.72 -2.92
C PHE A 53 1.06 -5.52 -1.90
N ILE A 54 1.84 -4.81 -1.07
CA ILE A 54 2.29 -5.33 0.21
C ILE A 54 1.86 -4.38 1.31
N ILE A 55 1.21 -4.92 2.33
CA ILE A 55 0.65 -4.17 3.44
C ILE A 55 1.36 -4.62 4.71
N ARG A 56 1.95 -3.69 5.42
CA ARG A 56 2.51 -3.87 6.76
C ARG A 56 1.59 -3.22 7.77
N ASN A 57 1.13 -3.97 8.75
CA ASN A 57 0.37 -3.43 9.88
C ASN A 57 1.34 -2.75 10.87
N ALA A 58 2.10 -1.80 10.37
CA ALA A 58 3.06 -0.97 11.10
C ALA A 58 3.05 0.43 10.52
N GLY A 59 2.84 1.41 11.36
CA GLY A 59 2.81 2.84 11.04
C GLY A 59 3.14 3.65 12.29
N ALA A 60 2.86 4.93 12.30
CA ALA A 60 3.28 5.87 13.34
C ALA A 60 2.84 5.48 14.78
N LEU A 61 1.72 4.76 14.95
CA LEU A 61 1.27 4.32 16.27
C LEU A 61 2.16 3.28 16.95
N LEU A 62 3.04 2.59 16.19
CA LEU A 62 3.99 1.63 16.76
C LEU A 62 5.33 2.25 17.10
N GLU A 63 5.52 3.52 16.80
CA GLU A 63 6.75 4.27 17.09
C GLU A 63 6.78 4.73 18.55
N ASN A 64 7.97 4.69 19.16
CA ASN A 64 8.21 5.37 20.41
C ASN A 64 8.58 6.83 20.15
N ASP A 65 8.63 7.68 21.16
CA ASP A 65 8.92 9.11 21.04
C ASP A 65 10.29 9.40 20.37
N ASP A 66 11.25 8.49 20.50
CA ASP A 66 12.57 8.57 19.85
C ASP A 66 12.62 7.97 18.45
N GLN A 67 11.52 7.44 17.95
CA GLN A 67 11.34 6.79 16.65
C GLN A 67 10.36 7.55 15.75
N ASP A 68 9.91 8.73 16.14
CA ASP A 68 8.90 9.50 15.41
C ASP A 68 9.31 9.73 13.94
N GLY A 69 8.46 9.26 13.04
CA GLY A 69 8.67 9.34 11.59
C GLY A 69 9.48 8.19 10.97
N LEU A 70 9.92 7.18 11.73
CA LEU A 70 10.71 6.05 11.20
C LEU A 70 9.94 5.19 10.20
N ALA A 71 8.64 4.97 10.41
CA ALA A 71 7.82 4.20 9.47
C ALA A 71 7.75 4.89 8.10
N HIS A 72 7.54 6.19 8.09
CA HIS A 72 7.53 7.02 6.88
C HIS A 72 8.93 7.10 6.24
N PHE A 73 9.98 7.23 7.06
CA PHE A 73 11.35 7.19 6.56
C PHE A 73 11.68 5.86 5.87
N LEU A 74 11.26 4.74 6.46
CA LEU A 74 11.47 3.42 5.88
C LEU A 74 10.67 3.22 4.58
N GLU A 75 9.52 3.86 4.47
CA GLU A 75 8.74 3.91 3.23
C GLU A 75 9.55 4.51 2.10
N HIS A 76 10.18 5.68 2.31
CA HIS A 76 11.06 6.32 1.32
C HIS A 76 12.25 5.43 0.96
N MET A 77 12.91 4.85 1.96
CA MET A 77 14.06 3.96 1.75
C MET A 77 13.75 2.74 0.91
N ALA A 78 12.48 2.31 0.83
CA ALA A 78 12.08 1.20 -0.01
C ALA A 78 12.27 1.45 -1.52
N PHE A 79 12.45 2.70 -1.93
CA PHE A 79 12.72 3.09 -3.31
C PHE A 79 14.21 3.39 -3.58
N ASN A 80 15.05 3.43 -2.54
CA ASN A 80 16.47 3.78 -2.64
C ASN A 80 17.41 2.57 -2.80
N GLY A 81 16.84 1.37 -2.91
CA GLY A 81 17.58 0.15 -3.21
C GLY A 81 17.21 -1.04 -2.37
N SER A 82 17.32 -2.19 -2.99
CA SER A 82 17.08 -3.49 -2.37
C SER A 82 18.07 -4.53 -2.89
N LYS A 83 18.01 -5.72 -2.32
CA LYS A 83 18.93 -6.82 -2.66
C LYS A 83 19.00 -7.14 -4.16
N ASN A 84 17.84 -7.19 -4.82
CA ASN A 84 17.76 -7.54 -6.24
C ASN A 84 17.67 -6.30 -7.14
N PHE A 85 17.39 -5.13 -6.56
CA PHE A 85 17.23 -3.86 -7.27
C PHE A 85 18.09 -2.78 -6.61
N PRO A 86 19.40 -2.72 -6.88
CA PRO A 86 20.29 -1.74 -6.27
C PRO A 86 19.98 -0.32 -6.78
N GLY A 87 20.03 0.66 -5.87
CA GLY A 87 19.80 2.07 -6.16
C GLY A 87 18.44 2.30 -6.83
N ASN A 88 18.43 3.01 -7.95
CA ASN A 88 17.22 3.35 -8.71
C ASN A 88 16.77 2.26 -9.72
N SER A 89 17.37 1.06 -9.70
CA SER A 89 17.14 0.07 -10.75
C SER A 89 15.72 -0.50 -10.76
N MET A 90 15.04 -0.54 -9.62
CA MET A 90 13.63 -0.95 -9.52
C MET A 90 12.73 0.01 -10.32
N ILE A 91 12.83 1.30 -10.04
CA ILE A 91 12.04 2.34 -10.71
C ILE A 91 12.34 2.30 -12.22
N SER A 92 13.61 2.32 -12.62
CA SER A 92 14.03 2.27 -14.03
C SER A 92 13.54 1.02 -14.75
N THR A 93 13.45 -0.12 -14.06
CA THR A 93 12.92 -1.36 -14.63
C THR A 93 11.43 -1.26 -14.88
N LEU A 94 10.67 -0.78 -13.92
CA LEU A 94 9.22 -0.63 -14.06
C LEU A 94 8.84 0.44 -15.09
N GLU A 95 9.57 1.56 -15.14
CA GLU A 95 9.35 2.63 -16.12
C GLU A 95 9.54 2.16 -17.57
N ARG A 96 10.49 1.27 -17.84
CA ARG A 96 10.66 0.65 -19.18
C ARG A 96 9.42 -0.14 -19.62
N HIS A 97 8.58 -0.57 -18.70
CA HIS A 97 7.32 -1.25 -18.98
C HIS A 97 6.09 -0.33 -18.86
N GLY A 98 6.31 0.99 -18.79
CA GLY A 98 5.25 1.99 -18.72
C GLY A 98 4.62 2.17 -17.33
N ILE A 99 5.25 1.65 -16.29
CA ILE A 99 4.80 1.79 -14.89
C ILE A 99 5.55 2.99 -14.29
N SER A 100 4.88 4.13 -14.16
CA SER A 100 5.51 5.37 -13.72
C SER A 100 5.56 5.49 -12.19
N PHE A 101 6.68 6.02 -11.68
CA PHE A 101 6.80 6.38 -10.27
C PHE A 101 5.85 7.56 -9.93
N GLY A 102 5.21 7.50 -8.76
CA GLY A 102 4.19 8.48 -8.33
C GLY A 102 2.82 8.28 -8.96
N GLY A 103 2.72 7.58 -10.10
CA GLY A 103 1.46 7.24 -10.75
C GLY A 103 1.01 5.81 -10.44
N ASN A 104 1.74 4.84 -10.97
CA ASN A 104 1.44 3.42 -10.84
C ASN A 104 2.25 2.73 -9.73
N LEU A 105 3.49 3.15 -9.54
CA LEU A 105 4.37 2.72 -8.45
C LEU A 105 4.30 3.75 -7.34
N ASN A 106 3.83 3.36 -6.16
CA ASN A 106 3.58 4.29 -5.06
C ASN A 106 3.67 3.60 -3.69
N ALA A 107 3.69 4.41 -2.63
CA ALA A 107 3.55 3.97 -1.26
C ALA A 107 2.87 5.04 -0.41
N TYR A 108 2.43 4.66 0.77
CA TYR A 108 1.97 5.58 1.80
C TYR A 108 2.11 4.97 3.18
N THR A 109 2.35 5.83 4.17
CA THR A 109 2.37 5.49 5.59
C THR A 109 1.24 6.22 6.31
N THR A 110 0.51 5.47 7.13
CA THR A 110 -0.53 5.99 8.02
C THR A 110 -0.16 5.74 9.48
N GLN A 111 -1.10 5.99 10.37
CA GLN A 111 -0.95 5.66 11.78
C GLN A 111 -0.84 4.15 12.03
N ASN A 112 -1.54 3.32 11.24
CA ASN A 112 -1.70 1.89 11.49
C ASN A 112 -0.94 1.00 10.52
N GLU A 113 -0.59 1.50 9.33
CA GLU A 113 -0.05 0.68 8.26
C GLU A 113 0.89 1.46 7.34
N THR A 114 1.78 0.72 6.70
CA THR A 114 2.55 1.16 5.53
C THR A 114 2.22 0.26 4.36
N VAL A 115 1.84 0.86 3.24
CA VAL A 115 1.42 0.16 2.03
C VAL A 115 2.31 0.57 0.86
N TYR A 116 2.76 -0.43 0.10
CA TYR A 116 3.46 -0.24 -1.17
C TYR A 116 2.63 -0.88 -2.27
N ASN A 117 2.54 -0.25 -3.43
CA ASN A 117 1.76 -0.78 -4.55
C ASN A 117 2.41 -0.56 -5.91
N ILE A 118 2.18 -1.51 -6.78
CA ILE A 118 2.46 -1.45 -8.22
C ILE A 118 1.13 -1.69 -8.91
N SER A 119 0.56 -0.68 -9.54
CA SER A 119 -0.79 -0.73 -10.10
C SER A 119 -0.76 -0.68 -11.62
N ASP A 120 -1.83 -1.18 -12.24
CA ASP A 120 -2.04 -1.15 -13.69
C ASP A 120 -0.92 -1.84 -14.50
N VAL A 121 -0.37 -2.93 -13.95
CA VAL A 121 0.71 -3.72 -14.55
C VAL A 121 0.18 -4.53 -15.73
N PRO A 122 0.77 -4.41 -16.96
CA PRO A 122 0.41 -5.25 -18.09
C PRO A 122 0.70 -6.73 -17.84
N MET A 123 -0.30 -7.60 -18.02
CA MET A 123 -0.18 -9.03 -17.76
C MET A 123 0.22 -9.86 -18.99
N ALA A 124 0.48 -9.21 -20.12
CA ALA A 124 0.94 -9.90 -21.36
C ALA A 124 2.36 -10.44 -21.26
N ASP A 125 3.17 -9.93 -20.34
CA ASP A 125 4.54 -10.34 -20.08
C ASP A 125 4.64 -11.02 -18.69
N GLU A 126 4.80 -12.34 -18.70
CA GLU A 126 4.94 -13.13 -17.47
C GLU A 126 6.20 -12.72 -16.67
N SER A 127 7.27 -12.32 -17.36
CA SER A 127 8.51 -11.88 -16.71
C SER A 127 8.32 -10.60 -15.87
N LEU A 128 7.40 -9.75 -16.29
CA LEU A 128 7.04 -8.55 -15.54
C LEU A 128 6.27 -8.89 -14.25
N THR A 129 5.42 -9.92 -14.30
CA THR A 129 4.73 -10.46 -13.12
C THR A 129 5.74 -10.96 -12.09
N ASP A 130 6.70 -11.76 -12.52
CA ASP A 130 7.79 -12.27 -11.66
C ASP A 130 8.62 -11.13 -11.07
N THR A 131 8.89 -10.10 -11.88
CA THR A 131 9.61 -8.89 -11.44
C THR A 131 8.82 -8.16 -10.34
N CYS A 132 7.51 -7.97 -10.51
CA CYS A 132 6.66 -7.34 -9.49
C CYS A 132 6.63 -8.16 -8.20
N LEU A 133 6.51 -9.48 -8.29
CA LEU A 133 6.55 -10.36 -7.12
C LEU A 133 7.92 -10.31 -6.41
N LEU A 134 9.02 -10.23 -7.17
CA LEU A 134 10.37 -10.09 -6.62
C LEU A 134 10.53 -8.74 -5.91
N ILE A 135 9.95 -7.66 -6.43
CA ILE A 135 9.91 -6.36 -5.76
C ILE A 135 9.16 -6.46 -4.43
N LEU A 136 7.97 -7.07 -4.40
CA LEU A 136 7.24 -7.28 -3.14
C LEU A 136 8.05 -8.10 -2.13
N HIS A 137 8.76 -9.13 -2.60
CA HIS A 137 9.65 -9.91 -1.77
C HIS A 137 10.77 -9.05 -1.16
N ASP A 138 11.42 -8.22 -1.97
CA ASP A 138 12.49 -7.34 -1.48
C ASP A 138 11.98 -6.27 -0.51
N TRP A 139 10.84 -5.67 -0.80
CA TRP A 139 10.19 -4.75 0.15
C TRP A 139 9.83 -5.40 1.48
N SER A 140 9.67 -6.73 1.51
CA SER A 140 9.34 -7.43 2.75
C SER A 140 10.48 -7.41 3.76
N TYR A 141 11.76 -7.65 3.33
CA TYR A 141 12.88 -7.86 4.26
C TYR A 141 14.26 -7.52 3.69
N TYR A 142 14.37 -7.02 2.45
CA TYR A 142 15.65 -6.97 1.75
C TYR A 142 16.01 -5.57 1.25
N LEU A 143 15.58 -4.52 1.96
CA LEU A 143 16.04 -3.15 1.69
C LEU A 143 17.53 -3.03 2.00
N THR A 144 18.26 -2.29 1.19
CA THR A 144 19.72 -2.14 1.34
C THR A 144 20.07 -1.24 2.53
N LEU A 145 19.32 -0.15 2.74
CA LEU A 145 19.51 0.83 3.81
C LEU A 145 20.96 1.36 3.85
N ASP A 146 21.49 1.76 2.69
CA ASP A 146 22.83 2.29 2.59
C ASP A 146 22.97 3.58 3.42
N PRO A 147 24.01 3.73 4.24
CA PRO A 147 24.19 4.91 5.08
C PRO A 147 24.18 6.23 4.31
N LYS A 148 24.72 6.24 3.08
CA LYS A 148 24.73 7.43 2.23
C LYS A 148 23.30 7.80 1.80
N ASP A 149 22.53 6.81 1.35
CA ASP A 149 21.14 7.03 0.92
C ASP A 149 20.25 7.46 2.10
N ILE A 150 20.50 6.91 3.31
CA ILE A 150 19.86 7.35 4.55
C ILE A 150 20.15 8.83 4.83
N ASP A 151 21.39 9.26 4.71
CA ASP A 151 21.77 10.65 4.99
C ASP A 151 21.17 11.62 3.96
N GLU A 152 21.14 11.24 2.68
CA GLU A 152 20.50 12.01 1.62
C GLU A 152 18.98 12.12 1.83
N GLU A 153 18.31 11.01 2.18
CA GLU A 153 16.86 10.97 2.37
C GLU A 153 16.38 11.77 3.58
N ARG A 154 17.22 11.95 4.63
CA ARG A 154 16.90 12.85 5.76
C ARG A 154 16.55 14.26 5.31
N GLY A 155 17.24 14.75 4.30
CA GLY A 155 16.97 16.07 3.70
C GLY A 155 15.59 16.12 3.05
N VAL A 156 15.26 15.10 2.29
CA VAL A 156 13.96 14.99 1.57
C VAL A 156 12.81 14.97 2.57
N ILE A 157 12.85 14.10 3.57
CA ILE A 157 11.83 14.00 4.62
C ILE A 157 11.66 15.32 5.39
N THR A 158 12.77 15.99 5.71
CA THR A 158 12.73 17.28 6.41
C THR A 158 12.03 18.35 5.57
N GLU A 159 12.29 18.40 4.27
CA GLU A 159 11.62 19.36 3.37
C GLU A 159 10.14 19.01 3.16
N GLU A 160 9.83 17.74 3.09
CA GLU A 160 8.43 17.30 3.01
C GLU A 160 7.66 17.70 4.27
N TRP A 161 8.21 17.47 5.45
CA TRP A 161 7.63 17.90 6.72
C TRP A 161 7.41 19.41 6.76
N ARG A 162 8.38 20.21 6.30
CA ARG A 162 8.27 21.68 6.25
C ARG A 162 7.13 22.14 5.34
N THR A 163 7.00 21.51 4.16
CA THR A 163 5.97 21.88 3.19
C THR A 163 4.57 21.45 3.64
N ARG A 164 4.44 20.33 4.33
CA ARG A 164 3.18 19.84 4.90
C ARG A 164 2.77 20.59 6.18
N ASN A 165 3.71 21.15 6.93
CA ASN A 165 3.45 21.86 8.20
C ASN A 165 2.93 23.29 7.96
N ASN A 166 1.78 23.41 7.33
CA ASN A 166 1.08 24.67 7.11
C ASN A 166 0.01 24.92 8.18
N SER A 167 -0.63 26.10 8.12
CA SER A 167 -1.63 26.51 9.13
C SER A 167 -2.84 25.57 9.19
N ALA A 168 -3.23 24.94 8.08
CA ALA A 168 -4.36 24.00 8.06
C ALA A 168 -3.99 22.68 8.74
N THR A 169 -2.82 22.14 8.48
CA THR A 169 -2.34 20.89 9.13
C THR A 169 -2.18 21.04 10.62
N ARG A 170 -1.77 22.24 11.12
CA ARG A 170 -1.66 22.52 12.56
C ARG A 170 -2.99 22.60 13.31
N ILE A 171 -4.10 22.66 12.61
CA ILE A 171 -5.46 22.65 13.22
C ILE A 171 -5.97 21.21 13.38
N TYR A 172 -5.44 20.25 12.59
CA TYR A 172 -5.88 18.86 12.58
C TYR A 172 -4.94 17.90 13.35
N ASN A 173 -3.77 18.37 13.76
CA ASN A 173 -2.82 17.66 14.64
C ASN A 173 -2.86 18.30 16.04
#